data_9573ee75a798289bc46cd742749c843f
#
_entry.id   9573ee75a798289bc46cd742749c843f
#
_cell.length_a   1.000
_cell.length_b   1.000
_cell.length_c   1.000
_cell.angle_alpha   90.00
_cell.angle_beta   90.00
_cell.angle_gamma   90.00
#
_symmetry.space_group_name_H-M   'P 1'
#
loop_
_entity.id
_entity.type
_entity.pdbx_description
1 polymer ?
#
loop_
_entity_poly.entity_id
_entity_poly.type
_entity_poly.pdbx_seq_one_letter_code
_entity_poly.pdbx_strand_id
1 'polypeptide(L)'
;GWSPAANAWMMQTVYEAYSFYRDQDYLREKIYPMLRETVRFWNDFLHEDQQAQRWVSSPSYSPEHGPISIGNTYDQSLIWQLFNDFIQAAQELGLDEALLTEVKEKFDLLNPLQITQSGRIREWYEEEEQHFQKVWFSSARISQSRRVGMQMAKCICPMVGVFA
;
A
#
# COMPACT_ATOMS: atom_id res chain seq x y z
N GLY A 1 5.87 -11.71 15.32
CA GLY A 1 4.61 -11.48 14.61
C GLY A 1 4.77 -11.74 13.11
N TRP A 2 3.71 -12.10 12.47
CA TRP A 2 3.64 -12.25 11.03
C TRP A 2 3.19 -10.91 10.41
N SER A 3 3.97 -10.35 9.50
CA SER A 3 3.66 -9.09 8.83
C SER A 3 4.16 -9.15 7.38
N PRO A 4 3.34 -9.64 6.46
CA PRO A 4 3.74 -9.78 5.06
C PRO A 4 4.06 -8.42 4.42
N ALA A 5 3.38 -7.35 4.82
CA ALA A 5 3.57 -6.02 4.23
C ALA A 5 4.87 -5.31 4.67
N ALA A 6 5.65 -5.90 5.58
CA ALA A 6 6.93 -5.32 5.98
C ALA A 6 7.92 -5.14 4.80
N ASN A 7 7.90 -6.07 3.83
CA ASN A 7 8.73 -5.96 2.62
C ASN A 7 8.31 -4.76 1.75
N ALA A 8 7.01 -4.54 1.59
CA ALA A 8 6.48 -3.39 0.85
C ALA A 8 6.84 -2.07 1.55
N TRP A 9 6.75 -2.03 2.88
CA TRP A 9 7.16 -0.87 3.67
C TRP A 9 8.65 -0.55 3.50
N MET A 10 9.51 -1.56 3.58
CA MET A 10 10.94 -1.38 3.34
C MET A 10 11.22 -0.83 1.94
N MET A 11 10.54 -1.34 0.92
CA MET A 11 10.70 -0.87 -0.46
C MET A 11 10.24 0.57 -0.64
N GLN A 12 9.17 1.00 0.03
CA GLN A 12 8.75 2.40 0.04
C GLN A 12 9.87 3.32 0.51
N THR A 13 10.53 2.99 1.65
CA THR A 13 11.65 3.78 2.18
C THR A 13 12.83 3.83 1.20
N VAL A 14 13.15 2.71 0.57
CA VAL A 14 14.27 2.63 -0.41
C VAL A 14 13.95 3.46 -1.66
N TYR A 15 12.73 3.37 -2.17
CA TYR A 15 12.33 4.15 -3.34
C TYR A 15 12.21 5.65 -3.03
N GLU A 16 11.74 6.00 -1.84
CA GLU A 16 11.70 7.40 -1.38
C GLU A 16 13.11 8.02 -1.39
N ALA A 17 14.13 7.29 -0.92
CA ALA A 17 15.51 7.76 -0.99
C ALA A 17 15.95 8.05 -2.45
N TYR A 18 15.58 7.19 -3.40
CA TYR A 18 15.80 7.47 -4.83
C TYR A 18 15.15 8.79 -5.28
N SER A 19 13.97 9.11 -4.77
CA SER A 19 13.25 10.32 -5.18
C SER A 19 14.03 11.62 -4.90
N PHE A 20 14.93 11.61 -3.93
CA PHE A 20 15.81 12.73 -3.60
C PHE A 20 17.07 12.80 -4.46
N TYR A 21 17.69 11.66 -4.74
CA TYR A 21 18.99 11.61 -5.43
C TYR A 21 18.87 11.48 -6.94
N ARG A 22 17.79 10.85 -7.44
CA ARG A 22 17.50 10.65 -8.87
C ARG A 22 18.64 10.01 -9.69
N ASP A 23 19.43 9.16 -9.05
CA ASP A 23 20.47 8.38 -9.70
C ASP A 23 19.84 7.18 -10.42
N GLN A 24 19.74 7.28 -11.76
CA GLN A 24 19.10 6.25 -12.58
C GLN A 24 19.90 4.95 -12.66
N ASP A 25 21.21 5.01 -12.58
CA ASP A 25 22.05 3.79 -12.56
C ASP A 25 21.80 3.04 -11.23
N TYR A 26 21.76 3.75 -10.12
CA TYR A 26 21.41 3.18 -8.82
C TYR A 26 19.98 2.61 -8.79
N LEU A 27 19.02 3.33 -9.40
CA LEU A 27 17.67 2.81 -9.55
C LEU A 27 17.69 1.48 -10.31
N ARG A 28 18.32 1.44 -11.48
CA ARG A 28 18.35 0.28 -12.37
C ARG A 28 19.05 -0.92 -11.75
N GLU A 29 20.20 -0.69 -11.14
CA GLU A 29 21.09 -1.78 -10.70
C GLU A 29 20.77 -2.29 -9.29
N LYS A 30 20.26 -1.43 -8.40
CA LYS A 30 20.08 -1.74 -6.99
C LYS A 30 18.62 -1.77 -6.57
N ILE A 31 17.88 -0.72 -6.81
CA ILE A 31 16.51 -0.59 -6.30
C ILE A 31 15.53 -1.44 -7.11
N TYR A 32 15.57 -1.31 -8.43
CA TYR A 32 14.59 -1.93 -9.32
C TYR A 32 14.51 -3.46 -9.20
N PRO A 33 15.62 -4.21 -9.10
CA PRO A 33 15.54 -5.66 -8.90
C PRO A 33 14.81 -6.06 -7.62
N MET A 34 15.05 -5.35 -6.52
CA MET A 34 14.35 -5.62 -5.24
C MET A 34 12.86 -5.24 -5.34
N LEU A 35 12.58 -4.08 -5.92
CA LEU A 35 11.22 -3.58 -6.13
C LEU A 35 10.41 -4.55 -6.98
N ARG A 36 10.97 -5.02 -8.09
CA ARG A 36 10.35 -6.00 -8.99
C ARG A 36 10.00 -7.31 -8.29
N GLU A 37 10.91 -7.89 -7.53
CA GLU A 37 10.66 -9.16 -6.83
C GLU A 37 9.61 -8.98 -5.72
N THR A 38 9.62 -7.85 -5.02
CA THR A 38 8.59 -7.54 -4.03
C THR A 38 7.22 -7.37 -4.69
N VAL A 39 7.16 -6.71 -5.85
CA VAL A 39 5.93 -6.56 -6.62
C VAL A 39 5.42 -7.91 -7.14
N ARG A 40 6.29 -8.79 -7.63
CA ARG A 40 5.90 -10.16 -8.04
C ARG A 40 5.25 -10.92 -6.90
N PHE A 41 5.87 -10.89 -5.72
CA PHE A 41 5.29 -11.50 -4.53
C PHE A 41 3.86 -11.00 -4.28
N TRP A 42 3.64 -9.69 -4.28
CA TRP A 42 2.31 -9.14 -4.03
C TRP A 42 1.34 -9.36 -5.18
N ASN A 43 1.83 -9.36 -6.43
CA ASN A 43 1.01 -9.70 -7.58
C ASN A 43 0.45 -11.13 -7.49
N ASP A 44 1.24 -12.07 -6.96
CA ASP A 44 0.82 -13.47 -6.75
C ASP A 44 0.02 -13.65 -5.46
N PHE A 45 0.29 -12.86 -4.42
CA PHE A 45 -0.32 -13.00 -3.10
C PHE A 45 -1.73 -12.39 -3.01
N LEU A 46 -2.02 -11.38 -3.83
CA LEU A 46 -3.34 -10.75 -3.85
C LEU A 46 -4.42 -11.73 -4.32
N HIS A 47 -5.58 -11.67 -3.67
CA HIS A 47 -6.77 -12.44 -4.04
C HIS A 47 -7.87 -11.50 -4.54
N GLU A 48 -8.62 -11.97 -5.53
CA GLU A 48 -9.78 -11.26 -6.02
C GLU A 48 -10.99 -11.55 -5.12
N ASP A 49 -11.55 -10.51 -4.52
CA ASP A 49 -12.88 -10.57 -3.93
C ASP A 49 -13.91 -10.55 -5.07
N GLN A 50 -14.50 -11.70 -5.35
CA GLN A 50 -15.45 -11.89 -6.45
C GLN A 50 -16.74 -11.07 -6.29
N GLN A 51 -17.12 -10.73 -5.05
CA GLN A 51 -18.33 -9.95 -4.79
C GLN A 51 -18.08 -8.46 -5.02
N ALA A 52 -16.96 -7.95 -4.51
CA ALA A 52 -16.58 -6.55 -4.67
C ALA A 52 -15.84 -6.28 -5.98
N GLN A 53 -15.39 -7.30 -6.70
CA GLN A 53 -14.50 -7.21 -7.86
C GLN A 53 -13.26 -6.35 -7.56
N ARG A 54 -12.60 -6.66 -6.43
CA ARG A 54 -11.44 -5.94 -5.93
C ARG A 54 -10.34 -6.88 -5.50
N TRP A 55 -9.10 -6.45 -5.66
CA TRP A 55 -7.94 -7.18 -5.18
C TRP A 55 -7.66 -6.83 -3.71
N VAL A 56 -7.51 -7.85 -2.88
CA VAL A 56 -7.27 -7.77 -1.45
C VAL A 56 -6.12 -8.65 -1.02
N SER A 57 -5.37 -8.24 0.00
CA SER A 57 -4.40 -9.10 0.66
C SER A 57 -5.13 -10.20 1.46
N SER A 58 -4.75 -11.46 1.26
CA SER A 58 -5.35 -12.58 2.00
C SER A 58 -4.33 -13.72 2.15
N PRO A 59 -4.02 -14.17 3.38
CA PRO A 59 -4.44 -13.62 4.66
C PRO A 59 -3.81 -12.27 4.96
N SER A 60 -4.45 -11.46 5.78
CA SER A 60 -4.02 -10.12 6.18
C SER A 60 -4.02 -10.02 7.70
N TYR A 61 -3.08 -9.25 8.27
CA TYR A 61 -2.93 -9.13 9.71
C TYR A 61 -2.47 -7.72 10.10
N SER A 62 -3.20 -7.08 11.02
CA SER A 62 -2.76 -5.81 11.58
C SER A 62 -1.50 -6.01 12.43
N PRO A 63 -0.46 -5.17 12.29
CA PRO A 63 0.78 -5.33 13.05
C PRO A 63 0.60 -5.15 14.56
N GLU A 64 -0.44 -4.47 14.99
CA GLU A 64 -0.69 -4.15 16.39
C GLU A 64 -1.55 -5.22 17.08
N HIS A 65 -2.72 -5.50 16.55
CA HIS A 65 -3.68 -6.42 17.18
C HIS A 65 -4.79 -6.83 16.20
N GLY A 66 -5.61 -7.76 16.64
CA GLY A 66 -6.77 -8.21 15.90
C GLY A 66 -6.62 -9.61 15.33
N PRO A 67 -7.66 -10.11 14.70
CA PRO A 67 -7.65 -11.42 14.06
C PRO A 67 -6.89 -11.40 12.74
N ILE A 68 -6.56 -12.58 12.24
CA ILE A 68 -6.23 -12.75 10.82
C ILE A 68 -7.50 -12.45 10.03
N SER A 69 -7.37 -11.58 9.05
CA SER A 69 -8.47 -11.07 8.24
C SER A 69 -8.10 -11.05 6.75
N ILE A 70 -8.86 -10.34 5.96
CA ILE A 70 -8.54 -10.02 4.57
C ILE A 70 -8.46 -8.50 4.41
N GLY A 71 -7.62 -8.02 3.50
CA GLY A 71 -7.63 -6.64 3.02
C GLY A 71 -7.53 -5.56 4.10
N ASN A 72 -6.71 -5.76 5.15
CA ASN A 72 -6.57 -4.70 6.13
C ASN A 72 -5.93 -3.45 5.51
N THR A 73 -6.24 -2.31 6.06
CA THR A 73 -5.83 -1.00 5.53
C THR A 73 -4.31 -0.82 5.51
N TYR A 74 -3.59 -1.38 6.49
CA TYR A 74 -2.14 -1.35 6.54
C TYR A 74 -1.53 -2.04 5.32
N ASP A 75 -1.90 -3.31 5.04
CA ASP A 75 -1.42 -4.05 3.89
C ASP A 75 -1.81 -3.35 2.58
N GLN A 76 -3.10 -3.01 2.43
CA GLN A 76 -3.62 -2.40 1.20
C GLN A 76 -2.92 -1.07 0.86
N SER A 77 -2.63 -0.24 1.85
CA SER A 77 -1.95 1.04 1.65
C SER A 77 -0.51 0.85 1.20
N LEU A 78 0.20 -0.11 1.79
CA LEU A 78 1.59 -0.40 1.44
C LEU A 78 1.71 -1.06 0.07
N ILE A 79 0.78 -1.95 -0.29
CA ILE A 79 0.72 -2.56 -1.62
C ILE A 79 0.42 -1.50 -2.68
N TRP A 80 -0.53 -0.61 -2.40
CA TRP A 80 -0.85 0.50 -3.30
C TRP A 80 0.40 1.35 -3.58
N GLN A 81 1.14 1.75 -2.55
CA GLN A 81 2.36 2.54 -2.72
C GLN A 81 3.44 1.76 -3.48
N LEU A 82 3.65 0.48 -3.14
CA LEU A 82 4.60 -0.39 -3.82
C LEU A 82 4.32 -0.50 -5.32
N PHE A 83 3.06 -0.72 -5.70
CA PHE A 83 2.67 -0.82 -7.11
C PHE A 83 2.83 0.51 -7.83
N ASN A 84 2.46 1.62 -7.19
CA ASN A 84 2.68 2.97 -7.73
C ASN A 84 4.17 3.24 -8.01
N ASP A 85 5.05 2.93 -7.06
CA ASP A 85 6.50 3.13 -7.19
C ASP A 85 7.09 2.25 -8.30
N PHE A 86 6.64 0.99 -8.38
CA PHE A 86 7.04 0.09 -9.46
C PHE A 86 6.60 0.59 -10.83
N ILE A 87 5.34 1.04 -10.97
CA ILE A 87 4.81 1.57 -12.23
C ILE A 87 5.67 2.75 -12.69
N GLN A 88 6.02 3.66 -11.79
CA GLN A 88 6.87 4.81 -12.12
C GLN A 88 8.29 4.36 -12.52
N ALA A 89 8.91 3.47 -11.74
CA ALA A 89 10.26 2.99 -12.01
C ALA A 89 10.35 2.18 -13.32
N ALA A 90 9.39 1.28 -13.57
CA ALA A 90 9.34 0.48 -14.77
C ALA A 90 9.16 1.36 -16.03
N GLN A 91 8.30 2.37 -15.96
CA GLN A 91 8.11 3.34 -17.04
C GLN A 91 9.36 4.20 -17.29
N GLU A 92 9.99 4.69 -16.21
CA GLU A 92 11.21 5.50 -16.30
C GLU A 92 12.37 4.72 -16.94
N LEU A 93 12.50 3.44 -16.57
CA LEU A 93 13.56 2.56 -17.06
C LEU A 93 13.25 1.85 -18.39
N GLY A 94 11.98 1.80 -18.80
CA GLY A 94 11.52 1.05 -19.98
C GLY A 94 11.69 -0.46 -19.81
N LEU A 95 11.36 -1.00 -18.62
CA LEU A 95 11.57 -2.41 -18.28
C LEU A 95 10.26 -3.13 -17.94
N ASP A 96 10.27 -4.47 -18.07
CA ASP A 96 9.23 -5.40 -17.59
C ASP A 96 7.79 -5.06 -18.07
N GLU A 97 7.60 -4.74 -19.34
CA GLU A 97 6.32 -4.30 -19.92
C GLU A 97 5.15 -5.26 -19.60
N ALA A 98 5.38 -6.56 -19.65
CA ALA A 98 4.36 -7.54 -19.33
C ALA A 98 3.91 -7.45 -17.85
N LEU A 99 4.87 -7.45 -16.91
CA LEU A 99 4.57 -7.29 -15.48
C LEU A 99 3.95 -5.91 -15.19
N LEU A 100 4.42 -4.87 -15.88
CA LEU A 100 3.85 -3.53 -15.77
C LEU A 100 2.37 -3.49 -16.14
N THR A 101 1.98 -4.21 -17.18
CA THR A 101 0.58 -4.31 -17.62
C THR A 101 -0.27 -5.02 -16.57
N GLU A 102 0.16 -6.19 -16.09
CA GLU A 102 -0.54 -6.93 -15.04
C GLU A 102 -0.70 -6.11 -13.75
N VAL A 103 0.37 -5.44 -13.32
CA VAL A 103 0.35 -4.63 -12.11
C VAL A 103 -0.59 -3.44 -12.26
N LYS A 104 -0.65 -2.79 -13.42
CA LYS A 104 -1.59 -1.69 -13.65
C LYS A 104 -3.04 -2.13 -13.58
N GLU A 105 -3.38 -3.28 -14.18
CA GLU A 105 -4.73 -3.82 -14.11
C GLU A 105 -5.16 -4.10 -12.66
N LYS A 106 -4.28 -4.70 -11.86
CA LYS A 106 -4.57 -4.94 -10.44
C LYS A 106 -4.57 -3.65 -9.61
N PHE A 107 -3.68 -2.71 -9.90
CA PHE A 107 -3.59 -1.42 -9.22
C PHE A 107 -4.89 -0.63 -9.28
N ASP A 108 -5.53 -0.58 -10.45
CA ASP A 108 -6.81 0.11 -10.65
C ASP A 108 -7.96 -0.57 -9.88
N LEU A 109 -7.84 -1.86 -9.61
CA LEU A 109 -8.83 -2.68 -8.92
C LEU A 109 -8.44 -3.01 -7.46
N LEU A 110 -7.34 -2.45 -6.93
CA LEU A 110 -7.02 -2.60 -5.51
C LEU A 110 -8.18 -2.09 -4.64
N ASN A 111 -8.46 -2.82 -3.57
CA ASN A 111 -9.48 -2.37 -2.62
C ASN A 111 -9.07 -1.01 -2.01
N PRO A 112 -9.87 0.05 -2.19
CA PRO A 112 -9.53 1.36 -1.68
C PRO A 112 -9.69 1.43 -0.16
N LEU A 113 -9.09 2.46 0.45
CA LEU A 113 -9.34 2.79 1.84
C LEU A 113 -10.85 3.01 2.08
N GLN A 114 -11.37 2.32 3.06
CA GLN A 114 -12.77 2.44 3.46
C GLN A 114 -12.92 3.38 4.64
N ILE A 115 -14.00 4.16 4.62
CA ILE A 115 -14.30 5.14 5.67
C ILE A 115 -15.61 4.72 6.34
N THR A 116 -15.61 4.70 7.68
CA THR A 116 -16.80 4.42 8.49
C THR A 116 -17.79 5.58 8.41
N GLN A 117 -19.04 5.36 8.86
CA GLN A 117 -20.05 6.43 8.95
C GLN A 117 -19.61 7.57 9.89
N SER A 118 -18.77 7.28 10.89
CA SER A 118 -18.19 8.30 11.78
C SER A 118 -17.05 9.11 11.15
N GLY A 119 -16.64 8.82 9.91
CA GLY A 119 -15.54 9.50 9.21
C GLY A 119 -14.14 8.97 9.55
N ARG A 120 -14.06 7.84 10.22
CA ARG A 120 -12.81 7.16 10.57
C ARG A 120 -12.39 6.21 9.42
N ILE A 121 -11.09 6.05 9.18
CA ILE A 121 -10.57 5.00 8.29
C ILE A 121 -10.81 3.64 8.96
N ARG A 122 -11.35 2.67 8.22
CA ARG A 122 -11.47 1.29 8.69
C ARG A 122 -10.08 0.66 8.79
N GLU A 123 -9.85 -0.11 9.83
CA GLU A 123 -8.62 -0.89 9.97
C GLU A 123 -8.71 -2.22 9.23
N TRP A 124 -9.87 -2.86 9.27
CA TRP A 124 -10.15 -4.13 8.59
C TRP A 124 -11.23 -3.98 7.51
N TYR A 125 -11.16 -4.83 6.49
CA TYR A 125 -12.11 -4.86 5.38
C TYR A 125 -13.55 -5.09 5.85
N GLU A 126 -13.74 -6.02 6.80
CA GLU A 126 -15.03 -6.39 7.38
C GLU A 126 -15.26 -5.78 8.78
N GLU A 127 -14.75 -4.59 9.04
CA GLU A 127 -14.92 -3.92 10.33
C GLU A 127 -16.37 -3.50 10.56
N GLU A 128 -17.03 -4.08 11.58
CA GLU A 128 -18.31 -3.59 12.08
C GLU A 128 -18.11 -2.37 12.99
N GLU A 129 -18.94 -1.33 12.83
CA GLU A 129 -18.80 -0.05 13.54
C GLU A 129 -18.82 -0.14 15.07
N GLN A 130 -19.34 -1.21 15.64
CA GLN A 130 -19.59 -1.34 17.08
C GLN A 130 -18.42 -1.86 17.89
N HIS A 131 -17.35 -2.37 17.30
CA HIS A 131 -16.34 -3.14 18.04
C HIS A 131 -15.07 -2.40 18.45
N PHE A 132 -14.77 -1.20 17.95
CA PHE A 132 -13.47 -0.56 18.21
C PHE A 132 -13.57 0.90 18.69
N GLN A 133 -13.94 1.07 19.96
CA GLN A 133 -13.92 2.39 20.61
C GLN A 133 -12.52 2.87 21.04
N LYS A 134 -11.45 2.12 20.82
CA LYS A 134 -10.08 2.50 21.25
C LYS A 134 -9.02 1.98 20.29
N VAL A 135 -8.81 2.63 19.20
CA VAL A 135 -7.56 2.50 18.45
C VAL A 135 -6.98 3.87 18.10
N TRP A 136 -5.70 3.99 18.26
CA TRP A 136 -4.83 5.17 18.24
C TRP A 136 -4.68 5.84 16.87
N PHE A 137 -5.73 6.07 16.13
CA PHE A 137 -5.65 6.97 15.00
C PHE A 137 -6.43 8.24 15.32
N SER A 138 -5.69 9.31 15.67
CA SER A 138 -6.29 10.63 15.82
C SER A 138 -7.09 10.97 14.57
N SER A 139 -8.31 11.42 14.80
CA SER A 139 -9.28 11.86 13.80
C SER A 139 -8.67 12.86 12.79
N ALA A 140 -8.04 12.37 11.74
CA ALA A 140 -7.78 13.18 10.57
C ALA A 140 -9.13 13.36 9.84
N ARG A 141 -9.77 14.53 9.99
CA ARG A 141 -10.88 14.91 9.14
C ARG A 141 -10.39 14.98 7.71
N ILE A 142 -10.70 13.95 6.94
CA ILE A 142 -10.47 13.98 5.50
C ILE A 142 -11.60 14.83 4.90
N SER A 143 -11.28 16.06 4.52
CA SER A 143 -12.19 16.86 3.71
C SER A 143 -12.38 16.14 2.36
N GLN A 144 -13.65 15.96 1.95
CA GLN A 144 -14.02 15.38 0.67
C GLN A 144 -13.46 16.20 -0.51
N SER A 145 -12.27 15.90 -0.94
CA SER A 145 -11.72 16.41 -2.18
C SER A 145 -11.25 15.24 -3.05
N ARG A 146 -11.57 15.33 -4.34
CA ARG A 146 -11.37 14.31 -5.38
C ARG A 146 -9.89 13.92 -5.66
N ARG A 147 -9.01 13.88 -4.66
CA ARG A 147 -7.60 13.49 -4.76
C ARG A 147 -7.25 12.36 -3.79
N VAL A 148 -8.01 11.27 -3.84
CA VAL A 148 -7.80 10.11 -2.95
C VAL A 148 -6.41 9.48 -3.13
N GLY A 149 -5.86 9.47 -4.34
CA GLY A 149 -4.56 8.86 -4.62
C GLY A 149 -3.35 9.58 -3.99
N MET A 150 -3.37 10.92 -3.92
CA MET A 150 -2.24 11.68 -3.36
C MET A 150 -2.27 11.79 -1.82
N GLN A 151 -3.37 11.43 -1.20
CA GLN A 151 -3.56 11.56 0.26
C GLN A 151 -3.16 10.30 1.03
N MET A 152 -3.11 9.13 0.37
CA MET A 152 -2.63 7.88 0.98
C MET A 152 -1.15 7.98 1.42
N ALA A 153 -0.29 8.55 0.58
CA ALA A 153 1.12 8.76 0.93
C ALA A 153 1.33 9.72 2.11
N LYS A 154 0.41 10.67 2.32
CA LYS A 154 0.50 11.66 3.41
C LYS A 154 -0.04 11.16 4.76
N CYS A 155 -0.89 10.13 4.77
CA CYS A 155 -1.39 9.54 6.04
C CYS A 155 -0.37 8.60 6.71
N ILE A 156 0.56 8.04 5.94
CA ILE A 156 1.61 7.15 6.47
C ILE A 156 2.87 7.95 6.89
N CYS A 157 3.02 9.18 6.41
CA CYS A 157 4.22 10.00 6.58
C CYS A 157 4.42 10.74 7.92
N PRO A 158 3.47 10.84 8.88
CA PRO A 158 3.78 11.51 10.16
C PRO A 158 4.74 10.74 11.07
N MET A 159 5.05 9.47 10.78
CA MET A 159 6.00 8.70 11.60
C MET A 159 7.48 8.87 11.23
N VAL A 160 7.79 9.50 10.11
CA VAL A 160 9.19 9.72 9.67
C VAL A 160 9.73 11.09 10.08
N GLY A 161 8.91 11.97 10.66
CA GLY A 161 9.25 13.35 11.03
C GLY A 161 9.97 13.54 12.37
N VAL A 162 10.52 12.51 13.01
CA VAL A 162 11.14 12.63 14.37
C VAL A 162 12.65 12.38 14.39
N PHE A 163 13.32 12.35 13.25
CA PHE A 163 14.79 12.37 13.22
C PHE A 163 15.29 13.39 12.19
N ALA A 164 15.29 14.64 12.59
CA ALA A 164 16.14 15.70 12.08
C ALA A 164 16.53 16.61 13.25
#